data_358001dd8064db2e2168c325cee64b54
#
_entry.id   358001dd8064db2e2168c325cee64b54
#
_cell.length_a   1.000
_cell.length_b   1.000
_cell.length_c   1.000
_cell.angle_alpha   90.00
_cell.angle_beta   90.00
_cell.angle_gamma   90.00
#
_symmetry.space_group_name_H-M   'P 1'
#
loop_
_entity.id
_entity.type
_entity.pdbx_description
1 polymer ?
#
loop_
_entity_poly.entity_id
_entity_poly.type
_entity_poly.pdbx_seq_one_letter_code
_entity_poly.pdbx_strand_id
1 'polypeptide(L)'
;MRFPKLSRSLRQLSTHVLAIALGVLLAVSTLQVLPSQAEPAPKITAGDTLNLIAQRQSPTSAAIGSSSFVTAAVNRVGSAVVRIDTERTIARRVDPFLEDPFLRRFFGDGFSQQMPPSEQLRGLGSGFIIDKSGLVLTNAHVVDKADKVTVRLKDGRTFEGKVQGIDEVTDLAVVKINAGKDLPVAPLGSSSNVQVGDWAIAVGNPLGFDNTVTLGIISTLKRSSAQVGIRDKRLDFIQTDAAINPGNSGGPLLNGQGEVIGINTAIRPDAMGIGFAIPIDKAKAIAAQLQRDGKVAHPYLGVQMLTLTPDLAKQNNTDPNSPIQIPEINGVFVMRVVPNSPAASAGIRRGDVILQVDGKAVTSAEQLQNFVEDSRLGQVLQVKVQRGNKTEQLSIRTAELQNAS
;
A
#
# COMPACT_ATOMS: atom_id res chain seq x y z
N MET A 1 12.60 75.71 -11.54
CA MET A 1 11.61 74.63 -11.23
C MET A 1 12.19 73.31 -11.70
N ARG A 2 12.58 72.36 -10.74
CA ARG A 2 13.10 71.07 -11.08
C ARG A 2 11.96 70.06 -10.94
N PHE A 3 11.61 69.31 -12.02
CA PHE A 3 10.63 68.28 -12.02
C PHE A 3 11.23 67.01 -11.31
N PRO A 4 10.48 66.33 -10.45
CA PRO A 4 10.99 65.11 -9.79
C PRO A 4 11.08 63.96 -10.79
N LYS A 5 12.20 63.23 -10.75
CA LYS A 5 12.43 61.98 -11.51
C LYS A 5 11.50 60.89 -11.00
N LEU A 6 10.57 60.40 -11.82
CA LEU A 6 9.75 59.23 -11.51
C LEU A 6 10.63 58.02 -11.19
N SER A 7 10.31 57.31 -10.13
CA SER A 7 11.05 56.13 -9.65
C SER A 7 11.00 54.99 -10.67
N ARG A 8 12.04 54.18 -10.73
CA ARG A 8 12.18 53.00 -11.65
C ARG A 8 11.02 52.03 -11.58
N SER A 9 10.34 51.92 -10.43
CA SER A 9 9.19 51.06 -10.22
C SER A 9 7.93 51.44 -11.03
N LEU A 10 7.67 52.74 -11.22
CA LEU A 10 6.54 53.22 -12.02
C LEU A 10 6.73 52.98 -13.52
N ARG A 11 7.97 52.97 -14.00
CA ARG A 11 8.27 52.67 -15.42
C ARG A 11 8.10 51.17 -15.72
N GLN A 12 8.41 50.27 -14.78
CA GLN A 12 8.18 48.84 -14.95
C GLN A 12 6.68 48.49 -14.91
N LEU A 13 5.89 49.16 -14.07
CA LEU A 13 4.45 48.93 -14.01
C LEU A 13 3.76 49.35 -15.33
N SER A 14 4.17 50.46 -15.93
CA SER A 14 3.59 50.94 -17.20
C SER A 14 3.91 50.01 -18.38
N THR A 15 5.10 49.40 -18.42
CA THR A 15 5.46 48.42 -19.48
C THR A 15 4.68 47.12 -19.37
N HIS A 16 4.38 46.63 -18.17
CA HIS A 16 3.61 45.39 -17.99
C HIS A 16 2.11 45.63 -18.31
N VAL A 17 1.54 46.78 -17.95
CA VAL A 17 0.15 47.13 -18.30
C VAL A 17 0.00 47.26 -19.83
N LEU A 18 0.99 47.85 -20.51
CA LEU A 18 0.98 47.99 -21.98
C LEU A 18 1.09 46.63 -22.67
N ALA A 19 1.92 45.70 -22.15
CA ALA A 19 2.07 44.34 -22.70
C ALA A 19 0.79 43.52 -22.54
N ILE A 20 0.10 43.63 -21.41
CA ILE A 20 -1.19 42.92 -21.16
C ILE A 20 -2.27 43.50 -22.09
N ALA A 21 -2.35 44.83 -22.26
CA ALA A 21 -3.32 45.44 -23.15
C ALA A 21 -3.09 45.07 -24.62
N LEU A 22 -1.84 44.93 -25.07
CA LEU A 22 -1.50 44.49 -26.40
C LEU A 22 -1.83 43.03 -26.62
N GLY A 23 -1.62 42.16 -25.60
CA GLY A 23 -1.97 40.73 -25.62
C GLY A 23 -3.49 40.50 -25.73
N VAL A 24 -4.29 41.27 -25.00
CA VAL A 24 -5.76 41.23 -25.09
C VAL A 24 -6.27 41.71 -26.46
N LEU A 25 -5.67 42.74 -27.01
CA LEU A 25 -6.05 43.26 -28.35
C LEU A 25 -5.74 42.26 -29.47
N LEU A 26 -4.61 41.54 -29.39
CA LEU A 26 -4.26 40.49 -30.33
C LEU A 26 -5.17 39.26 -30.17
N ALA A 27 -5.59 38.88 -28.96
CA ALA A 27 -6.50 37.77 -28.73
C ALA A 27 -7.92 38.04 -29.27
N VAL A 28 -8.38 39.32 -29.20
CA VAL A 28 -9.71 39.72 -29.72
C VAL A 28 -9.72 39.79 -31.25
N SER A 29 -8.59 40.14 -31.89
CA SER A 29 -8.51 40.24 -33.34
C SER A 29 -8.41 38.90 -34.06
N THR A 30 -8.06 37.78 -33.34
CA THR A 30 -8.05 36.44 -33.91
C THR A 30 -9.39 35.70 -33.83
N LEU A 31 -10.39 36.27 -33.19
CA LEU A 31 -11.78 35.78 -33.14
C LEU A 31 -12.63 36.32 -34.30
N GLN A 32 -12.06 36.57 -35.47
CA GLN A 32 -12.88 36.74 -36.67
C GLN A 32 -13.38 35.37 -37.10
N VAL A 33 -14.65 35.14 -36.84
CA VAL A 33 -15.44 34.00 -37.28
C VAL A 33 -15.29 33.86 -38.80
N LEU A 34 -14.62 32.80 -39.23
CA LEU A 34 -14.67 32.33 -40.63
C LEU A 34 -16.14 32.01 -40.93
N PRO A 35 -16.72 32.57 -42.00
CA PRO A 35 -18.07 32.18 -42.38
C PRO A 35 -18.08 30.69 -42.75
N SER A 36 -18.76 29.90 -41.95
CA SER A 36 -19.08 28.51 -42.28
C SER A 36 -19.94 28.54 -43.56
N GLN A 37 -19.42 28.03 -44.67
CA GLN A 37 -20.22 27.68 -45.82
C GLN A 37 -21.01 26.40 -45.44
N ALA A 38 -22.18 26.65 -44.80
CA ALA A 38 -23.15 25.56 -44.66
C ALA A 38 -23.80 25.34 -46.01
N GLU A 39 -23.55 24.15 -46.61
CA GLU A 39 -24.36 23.69 -47.72
C GLU A 39 -25.85 23.71 -47.35
N PRO A 40 -26.74 24.17 -48.24
CA PRO A 40 -28.16 24.17 -47.90
C PRO A 40 -28.65 22.75 -47.62
N ALA A 41 -29.21 22.54 -46.44
CA ALA A 41 -29.78 21.28 -46.03
C ALA A 41 -30.81 20.78 -47.10
N PRO A 42 -30.80 19.47 -47.44
CA PRO A 42 -31.77 18.91 -48.35
C PRO A 42 -33.17 19.15 -47.77
N LYS A 43 -34.11 19.65 -48.63
CA LYS A 43 -35.51 19.83 -48.26
C LYS A 43 -36.13 18.44 -48.00
N ILE A 44 -36.26 18.08 -46.71
CA ILE A 44 -36.96 16.85 -46.30
C ILE A 44 -38.47 17.14 -46.38
N THR A 45 -39.18 16.38 -47.20
CA THR A 45 -40.67 16.47 -47.29
C THR A 45 -41.30 15.74 -46.12
N ALA A 46 -42.51 16.14 -45.70
CA ALA A 46 -43.18 15.57 -44.51
C ALA A 46 -43.41 14.03 -44.53
N GLY A 47 -43.26 13.39 -45.70
CA GLY A 47 -43.29 11.93 -45.81
C GLY A 47 -42.01 11.22 -45.37
N ASP A 48 -40.87 11.87 -45.53
CA ASP A 48 -39.57 11.28 -45.23
C ASP A 48 -39.27 11.30 -43.70
N THR A 49 -39.83 12.26 -42.98
CA THR A 49 -39.73 12.35 -41.52
C THR A 49 -40.41 11.22 -40.77
N LEU A 50 -41.53 10.72 -41.28
CA LEU A 50 -42.26 9.60 -40.66
C LEU A 50 -41.51 8.26 -40.85
N ASN A 51 -40.83 8.07 -41.97
CA ASN A 51 -40.03 6.86 -42.20
C ASN A 51 -38.70 6.88 -41.42
N LEU A 52 -38.05 8.05 -41.20
CA LEU A 52 -36.87 8.19 -40.37
C LEU A 52 -37.15 8.01 -38.89
N ILE A 53 -38.35 8.39 -38.42
CA ILE A 53 -38.78 8.15 -37.03
C ILE A 53 -39.12 6.68 -36.81
N ALA A 54 -39.71 5.99 -37.81
CA ALA A 54 -40.01 4.57 -37.73
C ALA A 54 -38.75 3.67 -37.78
N GLN A 55 -37.65 4.12 -38.40
CA GLN A 55 -36.36 3.39 -38.41
C GLN A 55 -35.43 3.72 -37.27
N ARG A 56 -35.67 4.78 -36.46
CA ARG A 56 -35.10 4.84 -35.14
C ARG A 56 -35.84 3.81 -34.29
N GLN A 57 -35.50 2.56 -34.43
CA GLN A 57 -35.70 1.58 -33.38
C GLN A 57 -35.16 2.24 -32.12
N SER A 58 -36.03 2.59 -31.20
CA SER A 58 -35.70 2.94 -29.83
C SER A 58 -34.65 1.93 -29.41
N PRO A 59 -33.48 2.34 -28.88
CA PRO A 59 -32.57 1.38 -28.31
C PRO A 59 -33.43 0.59 -27.32
N THR A 60 -33.67 -0.66 -27.71
CA THR A 60 -34.51 -1.61 -27.00
C THR A 60 -34.17 -1.49 -25.52
N SER A 61 -35.21 -1.40 -24.70
CA SER A 61 -35.18 -1.46 -23.22
C SER A 61 -34.37 -2.62 -22.62
N ALA A 62 -33.59 -3.33 -23.44
CA ALA A 62 -32.66 -4.37 -23.03
C ALA A 62 -31.41 -3.84 -22.30
N ALA A 63 -31.17 -2.52 -22.27
CA ALA A 63 -29.99 -1.95 -21.60
C ALA A 63 -30.26 -1.49 -20.15
N ILE A 64 -31.51 -1.56 -19.66
CA ILE A 64 -31.83 -1.15 -18.27
C ILE A 64 -31.70 -2.33 -17.28
N GLY A 65 -31.21 -3.49 -17.72
CA GLY A 65 -31.05 -4.69 -16.89
C GLY A 65 -29.64 -5.28 -16.81
N SER A 66 -28.64 -4.77 -17.53
CA SER A 66 -27.26 -5.26 -17.38
C SER A 66 -26.59 -4.57 -16.19
N SER A 67 -26.52 -5.25 -15.05
CA SER A 67 -25.65 -4.83 -13.95
C SER A 67 -24.25 -4.61 -14.50
N SER A 68 -23.56 -3.52 -14.05
CA SER A 68 -22.18 -3.27 -14.47
C SER A 68 -21.31 -4.47 -14.09
N PHE A 69 -20.20 -4.68 -14.78
CA PHE A 69 -19.25 -5.75 -14.44
C PHE A 69 -18.77 -5.61 -12.98
N VAL A 70 -18.68 -4.37 -12.46
CA VAL A 70 -18.37 -4.09 -11.05
C VAL A 70 -19.43 -4.68 -10.13
N THR A 71 -20.72 -4.46 -10.45
CA THR A 71 -21.81 -5.04 -9.67
C THR A 71 -21.77 -6.56 -9.70
N ALA A 72 -21.49 -7.17 -10.85
CA ALA A 72 -21.35 -8.62 -10.98
C ALA A 72 -20.17 -9.16 -10.14
N ALA A 73 -19.01 -8.50 -10.21
CA ALA A 73 -17.82 -8.85 -9.43
C ALA A 73 -18.10 -8.75 -7.91
N VAL A 74 -18.72 -7.65 -7.47
CA VAL A 74 -19.05 -7.44 -6.05
C VAL A 74 -20.11 -8.43 -5.56
N ASN A 75 -21.12 -8.76 -6.35
CA ASN A 75 -22.13 -9.76 -5.97
C ASN A 75 -21.50 -11.17 -5.79
N ARG A 76 -20.46 -11.49 -6.58
CA ARG A 76 -19.75 -12.76 -6.48
C ARG A 76 -18.98 -12.91 -5.15
N VAL A 77 -18.44 -11.84 -4.61
CA VAL A 77 -17.53 -11.86 -3.44
C VAL A 77 -18.14 -11.23 -2.19
N GLY A 78 -19.09 -10.32 -2.36
CA GLY A 78 -19.54 -9.42 -1.30
C GLY A 78 -20.07 -10.09 -0.05
N SER A 79 -20.66 -11.30 -0.17
CA SER A 79 -21.10 -12.08 0.99
C SER A 79 -19.94 -12.66 1.80
N ALA A 80 -18.79 -12.88 1.16
CA ALA A 80 -17.59 -13.39 1.82
C ALA A 80 -16.74 -12.28 2.47
N VAL A 81 -17.00 -11.00 2.15
CA VAL A 81 -16.34 -9.87 2.79
C VAL A 81 -16.95 -9.60 4.15
N VAL A 82 -16.12 -9.50 5.16
CA VAL A 82 -16.53 -9.35 6.55
C VAL A 82 -15.99 -8.06 7.16
N ARG A 83 -16.70 -7.56 8.14
CA ARG A 83 -16.22 -6.53 9.06
C ARG A 83 -15.48 -7.21 10.22
N ILE A 84 -14.37 -6.62 10.62
CA ILE A 84 -13.59 -7.04 11.80
C ILE A 84 -13.59 -5.89 12.79
N ASP A 85 -14.19 -6.12 13.95
CA ASP A 85 -14.13 -5.23 15.10
C ASP A 85 -13.13 -5.78 16.11
N THR A 86 -12.26 -4.94 16.63
CA THR A 86 -11.27 -5.31 17.65
C THR A 86 -11.40 -4.45 18.88
N GLU A 87 -11.18 -5.05 20.04
CA GLU A 87 -11.14 -4.38 21.33
C GLU A 87 -9.77 -4.65 21.96
N ARG A 88 -9.14 -3.61 22.46
CA ARG A 88 -7.87 -3.69 23.18
C ARG A 88 -7.96 -2.86 24.47
N THR A 89 -7.62 -3.47 25.58
CA THR A 89 -7.57 -2.80 26.87
C THR A 89 -6.16 -2.34 27.16
N ILE A 90 -5.96 -1.05 27.25
CA ILE A 90 -4.66 -0.49 27.66
C ILE A 90 -4.77 -0.09 29.11
N ALA A 91 -3.96 -0.73 29.96
CA ALA A 91 -3.76 -0.25 31.33
C ALA A 91 -3.08 1.13 31.27
N ARG A 92 -3.73 2.16 31.75
CA ARG A 92 -3.08 3.46 31.92
C ARG A 92 -1.98 3.28 32.95
N ARG A 93 -0.74 3.54 32.58
CA ARG A 93 0.30 3.79 33.59
C ARG A 93 -0.14 5.05 34.34
N VAL A 94 -0.46 4.89 35.61
CA VAL A 94 -0.67 6.03 36.52
C VAL A 94 0.62 6.83 36.42
N ASP A 95 0.50 8.12 36.07
CA ASP A 95 1.67 9.01 36.04
C ASP A 95 2.33 8.96 37.46
N PRO A 96 3.62 8.61 37.58
CA PRO A 96 4.29 8.58 38.85
C PRO A 96 4.15 9.88 39.61
N PHE A 97 3.88 10.98 38.90
CA PHE A 97 3.59 12.30 39.49
C PHE A 97 2.27 12.31 40.27
N LEU A 98 1.26 11.54 39.88
CA LEU A 98 -0.02 11.40 40.60
C LEU A 98 0.07 10.45 41.80
N GLU A 99 1.13 9.66 41.91
CA GLU A 99 1.43 8.82 43.09
C GLU A 99 2.22 9.58 44.17
N ASP A 100 2.66 10.83 43.88
CA ASP A 100 3.37 11.65 44.83
C ASP A 100 2.49 11.89 46.09
N PRO A 101 2.96 11.49 47.29
CA PRO A 101 2.21 11.65 48.54
C PRO A 101 1.84 13.10 48.86
N PHE A 102 2.61 14.08 48.34
CA PHE A 102 2.37 15.50 48.52
C PHE A 102 1.16 15.97 47.71
N LEU A 103 1.04 15.50 46.45
CA LEU A 103 -0.09 15.83 45.58
C LEU A 103 -1.38 15.15 46.04
N ARG A 104 -1.33 13.91 46.51
CA ARG A 104 -2.48 13.25 47.13
C ARG A 104 -3.03 14.03 48.32
N ARG A 105 -2.15 14.59 49.15
CA ARG A 105 -2.54 15.38 50.34
C ARG A 105 -3.15 16.74 49.95
N PHE A 106 -2.77 17.30 48.79
CA PHE A 106 -3.23 18.62 48.33
C PHE A 106 -4.54 18.56 47.56
N PHE A 107 -4.74 17.54 46.71
CA PHE A 107 -5.90 17.39 45.85
C PHE A 107 -6.93 16.36 46.35
N GLY A 108 -6.65 15.65 47.43
CA GLY A 108 -7.53 14.66 48.07
C GLY A 108 -7.56 13.32 47.30
N ASP A 109 -7.88 12.23 48.01
CA ASP A 109 -7.97 10.87 47.44
C ASP A 109 -9.04 10.71 46.32
N GLY A 110 -9.95 11.68 46.16
CA GLY A 110 -11.01 11.68 45.17
C GLY A 110 -10.52 11.99 43.77
N PHE A 111 -9.34 12.59 43.59
CA PHE A 111 -8.85 12.94 42.25
C PHE A 111 -8.31 11.73 41.48
N SER A 112 -7.78 10.75 42.18
CA SER A 112 -7.31 9.48 41.58
C SER A 112 -8.45 8.48 41.29
N GLN A 113 -9.63 8.64 41.90
CA GLN A 113 -10.78 7.73 41.67
C GLN A 113 -11.66 8.07 40.48
N GLN A 114 -11.50 9.25 39.87
CA GLN A 114 -12.33 9.67 38.71
C GLN A 114 -11.78 9.25 37.33
N MET A 115 -10.58 8.69 37.26
CA MET A 115 -10.03 8.21 36.01
C MET A 115 -10.18 6.68 35.92
N PRO A 116 -10.82 6.15 34.87
CA PRO A 116 -10.92 4.70 34.71
C PRO A 116 -9.49 4.12 34.60
N PRO A 117 -9.19 3.00 35.30
CA PRO A 117 -7.85 2.39 35.35
C PRO A 117 -7.40 1.80 34.01
N SER A 118 -8.31 1.70 33.05
CA SER A 118 -8.06 1.17 31.72
C SER A 118 -8.84 1.93 30.65
N GLU A 119 -8.25 2.08 29.48
CA GLU A 119 -8.88 2.63 28.29
C GLU A 119 -9.12 1.51 27.29
N GLN A 120 -10.37 1.38 26.81
CA GLN A 120 -10.69 0.44 25.75
C GLN A 120 -10.53 1.12 24.39
N LEU A 121 -9.52 0.71 23.65
CA LEU A 121 -9.37 1.09 22.25
C LEU A 121 -10.17 0.12 21.37
N ARG A 122 -10.92 0.68 20.43
CA ARG A 122 -11.64 -0.08 19.42
C ARG A 122 -11.02 0.15 18.07
N GLY A 123 -10.71 -0.95 17.39
CA GLY A 123 -10.23 -0.97 16.00
C GLY A 123 -11.32 -1.46 15.06
N LEU A 124 -11.19 -1.09 13.81
CA LEU A 124 -12.10 -1.46 12.74
C LEU A 124 -11.32 -1.77 11.46
N GLY A 125 -11.66 -2.86 10.81
CA GLY A 125 -11.14 -3.22 9.50
C GLY A 125 -12.08 -4.15 8.75
N SER A 126 -11.61 -4.60 7.60
CA SER A 126 -12.26 -5.61 6.78
C SER A 126 -11.44 -6.88 6.72
N GLY A 127 -12.08 -7.95 6.28
CA GLY A 127 -11.45 -9.21 5.93
C GLY A 127 -12.30 -9.95 4.91
N PHE A 128 -11.88 -11.13 4.51
CA PHE A 128 -12.69 -12.01 3.67
C PHE A 128 -12.43 -13.47 3.99
N ILE A 129 -13.49 -14.27 3.87
CA ILE A 129 -13.48 -15.71 4.15
C ILE A 129 -12.85 -16.44 2.96
N ILE A 130 -11.80 -17.25 3.20
CA ILE A 130 -11.05 -17.94 2.16
C ILE A 130 -11.37 -19.43 2.04
N ASP A 131 -12.00 -20.00 3.06
CA ASP A 131 -12.46 -21.40 3.02
C ASP A 131 -13.71 -21.65 3.89
N LYS A 132 -14.37 -22.79 3.65
CA LYS A 132 -15.58 -23.20 4.38
C LYS A 132 -15.36 -23.55 5.84
N SER A 133 -14.10 -23.73 6.25
CA SER A 133 -13.77 -24.01 7.65
C SER A 133 -13.83 -22.73 8.50
N GLY A 134 -13.93 -21.56 7.88
CA GLY A 134 -14.03 -20.26 8.54
C GLY A 134 -12.69 -19.56 8.73
N LEU A 135 -11.76 -19.76 7.81
CA LEU A 135 -10.55 -18.95 7.77
C LEU A 135 -10.83 -17.59 7.10
N VAL A 136 -10.43 -16.53 7.77
CA VAL A 136 -10.55 -15.15 7.33
C VAL A 136 -9.16 -14.58 7.16
N LEU A 137 -8.87 -13.99 5.99
CA LEU A 137 -7.68 -13.18 5.76
C LEU A 137 -7.98 -11.70 6.05
N THR A 138 -7.00 -11.03 6.65
CA THR A 138 -7.03 -9.58 6.91
C THR A 138 -5.59 -9.06 7.05
N ASN A 139 -5.43 -7.75 7.28
CA ASN A 139 -4.13 -7.19 7.61
C ASN A 139 -3.76 -7.44 9.08
N ALA A 140 -2.45 -7.53 9.34
CA ALA A 140 -1.91 -7.68 10.69
C ALA A 140 -2.30 -6.51 11.59
N HIS A 141 -2.16 -5.27 11.09
CA HIS A 141 -2.48 -4.06 11.84
C HIS A 141 -3.96 -3.96 12.27
N VAL A 142 -4.87 -4.68 11.60
CA VAL A 142 -6.30 -4.73 11.97
C VAL A 142 -6.51 -5.50 13.28
N VAL A 143 -5.73 -6.57 13.52
CA VAL A 143 -5.93 -7.48 14.67
C VAL A 143 -4.75 -7.47 15.65
N ASP A 144 -3.71 -6.66 15.40
CA ASP A 144 -2.53 -6.61 16.27
C ASP A 144 -2.89 -6.18 17.68
N LYS A 145 -2.39 -6.96 18.65
CA LYS A 145 -2.60 -6.73 20.09
C LYS A 145 -4.07 -6.61 20.51
N ALA A 146 -5.01 -7.14 19.72
CA ALA A 146 -6.42 -7.19 20.08
C ALA A 146 -6.65 -8.25 21.18
N ASP A 147 -7.31 -7.87 22.27
CA ASP A 147 -7.77 -8.79 23.31
C ASP A 147 -8.96 -9.60 22.81
N LYS A 148 -9.79 -8.96 21.98
CA LYS A 148 -10.98 -9.57 21.39
C LYS A 148 -11.12 -9.17 19.94
N VAL A 149 -11.45 -10.16 19.10
CA VAL A 149 -11.75 -9.98 17.68
C VAL A 149 -13.19 -10.46 17.44
N THR A 150 -13.99 -9.62 16.81
CA THR A 150 -15.37 -9.94 16.42
C THR A 150 -15.49 -9.82 14.90
N VAL A 151 -15.94 -10.89 14.25
CA VAL A 151 -16.15 -10.95 12.80
C VAL A 151 -17.65 -10.90 12.50
N ARG A 152 -18.06 -9.91 11.72
CA ARG A 152 -19.45 -9.73 11.30
C ARG A 152 -19.60 -9.95 9.81
N LEU A 153 -20.50 -10.84 9.42
CA LEU A 153 -20.85 -11.11 8.04
C LEU A 153 -21.90 -10.11 7.53
N LYS A 154 -21.98 -9.98 6.21
CA LYS A 154 -22.96 -9.11 5.53
C LYS A 154 -24.42 -9.47 5.87
N ASP A 155 -24.72 -10.75 6.13
CA ASP A 155 -26.05 -11.23 6.50
C ASP A 155 -26.42 -10.97 7.97
N GLY A 156 -25.54 -10.28 8.73
CA GLY A 156 -25.76 -9.92 10.13
C GLY A 156 -25.24 -10.94 11.14
N ARG A 157 -24.84 -12.15 10.71
CA ARG A 157 -24.23 -13.13 11.61
C ARG A 157 -22.92 -12.56 12.18
N THR A 158 -22.71 -12.81 13.47
CA THR A 158 -21.54 -12.32 14.21
C THR A 158 -20.88 -13.49 14.91
N PHE A 159 -19.55 -13.55 14.82
CA PHE A 159 -18.73 -14.62 15.39
C PHE A 159 -17.57 -14.03 16.17
N GLU A 160 -17.15 -14.73 17.21
CA GLU A 160 -15.86 -14.49 17.84
C GLU A 160 -14.76 -15.03 16.94
N GLY A 161 -13.77 -14.19 16.64
CA GLY A 161 -12.61 -14.52 15.84
C GLY A 161 -11.42 -14.89 16.72
N LYS A 162 -10.81 -16.05 16.48
CA LYS A 162 -9.53 -16.43 17.09
C LYS A 162 -8.41 -16.14 16.11
N VAL A 163 -7.51 -15.22 16.47
CA VAL A 163 -6.29 -14.97 15.69
C VAL A 163 -5.42 -16.23 15.72
N GLN A 164 -5.19 -16.85 14.57
CA GLN A 164 -4.35 -18.04 14.42
C GLN A 164 -2.89 -17.69 14.26
N GLY A 165 -2.61 -16.56 13.63
CA GLY A 165 -1.26 -16.08 13.45
C GLY A 165 -1.27 -14.69 12.83
N ILE A 166 -0.19 -13.95 13.10
CA ILE A 166 0.08 -12.61 12.60
C ILE A 166 1.48 -12.60 12.01
N ASP A 167 1.62 -11.96 10.88
CA ASP A 167 2.90 -11.62 10.27
C ASP A 167 3.00 -10.11 10.07
N GLU A 168 3.68 -9.45 10.99
CA GLU A 168 3.88 -8.01 10.93
C GLU A 168 4.75 -7.58 9.75
N VAL A 169 5.67 -8.44 9.30
CA VAL A 169 6.59 -8.12 8.19
C VAL A 169 5.86 -7.99 6.86
N THR A 170 4.83 -8.82 6.63
CA THR A 170 4.00 -8.76 5.42
C THR A 170 2.64 -8.10 5.66
N ASP A 171 2.37 -7.63 6.88
CA ASP A 171 1.09 -7.04 7.28
C ASP A 171 -0.11 -7.96 7.03
N LEU A 172 0.03 -9.27 7.29
CA LEU A 172 -1.01 -10.27 7.10
C LEU A 172 -1.38 -10.97 8.41
N ALA A 173 -2.65 -11.30 8.55
CA ALA A 173 -3.16 -12.09 9.66
C ALA A 173 -4.23 -13.10 9.20
N VAL A 174 -4.31 -14.22 9.89
CA VAL A 174 -5.34 -15.23 9.73
C VAL A 174 -6.18 -15.27 11.00
N VAL A 175 -7.48 -15.12 10.83
CA VAL A 175 -8.48 -15.22 11.90
C VAL A 175 -9.38 -16.42 11.62
N LYS A 176 -9.63 -17.25 12.64
CA LYS A 176 -10.54 -18.39 12.57
C LYS A 176 -11.85 -18.06 13.24
N ILE A 177 -12.98 -18.33 12.54
CA ILE A 177 -14.33 -18.29 13.11
C ILE A 177 -14.96 -19.68 13.10
N ASN A 178 -15.82 -19.95 14.07
CA ASN A 178 -16.58 -21.18 14.17
C ASN A 178 -18.03 -20.91 13.75
N ALA A 179 -18.30 -21.04 12.45
CA ALA A 179 -19.60 -20.66 11.87
C ALA A 179 -20.38 -21.83 11.26
N GLY A 180 -19.95 -23.06 11.46
CA GLY A 180 -20.60 -24.25 10.85
C GLY A 180 -20.27 -24.37 9.34
N LYS A 181 -21.22 -24.93 8.55
CA LYS A 181 -20.92 -25.36 7.17
C LYS A 181 -21.28 -24.33 6.08
N ASP A 182 -22.12 -23.34 6.39
CA ASP A 182 -22.70 -22.43 5.38
C ASP A 182 -22.01 -21.08 5.35
N LEU A 183 -20.70 -21.08 5.10
CA LEU A 183 -19.93 -19.86 4.93
C LEU A 183 -19.74 -19.54 3.44
N PRO A 184 -19.99 -18.30 3.02
CA PRO A 184 -19.58 -17.81 1.71
C PRO A 184 -18.05 -17.72 1.65
N VAL A 185 -17.47 -18.11 0.52
CA VAL A 185 -16.02 -18.13 0.31
C VAL A 185 -15.68 -17.23 -0.87
N ALA A 186 -14.70 -16.36 -0.70
CA ALA A 186 -14.19 -15.52 -1.77
C ALA A 186 -13.38 -16.33 -2.80
N PRO A 187 -13.66 -16.23 -4.10
CA PRO A 187 -12.86 -16.88 -5.12
C PRO A 187 -11.48 -16.20 -5.21
N LEU A 188 -10.42 -16.96 -4.94
CA LEU A 188 -9.05 -16.46 -5.01
C LEU A 188 -8.53 -16.60 -6.45
N GLY A 189 -8.11 -15.49 -7.04
CA GLY A 189 -7.42 -15.44 -8.32
C GLY A 189 -5.91 -15.70 -8.20
N SER A 190 -5.15 -15.13 -9.13
CA SER A 190 -3.68 -15.13 -9.10
C SER A 190 -3.17 -13.72 -9.37
N SER A 191 -2.25 -13.25 -8.53
CA SER A 191 -1.58 -11.97 -8.70
C SER A 191 -0.45 -12.01 -9.73
N SER A 192 0.01 -13.20 -10.13
CA SER A 192 1.05 -13.36 -11.16
C SER A 192 0.55 -13.08 -12.58
N ASN A 193 -0.77 -13.13 -12.80
CA ASN A 193 -1.40 -12.89 -14.10
C ASN A 193 -1.88 -11.44 -14.29
N VAL A 194 -1.77 -10.62 -13.23
CA VAL A 194 -2.24 -9.23 -13.25
C VAL A 194 -1.31 -8.36 -14.08
N GLN A 195 -1.89 -7.45 -14.87
CA GLN A 195 -1.18 -6.50 -15.71
C GLN A 195 -1.53 -5.06 -15.33
N VAL A 196 -0.61 -4.13 -15.62
CA VAL A 196 -0.87 -2.69 -15.48
C VAL A 196 -1.99 -2.32 -16.48
N GLY A 197 -2.99 -1.58 -15.98
CA GLY A 197 -4.19 -1.23 -16.72
C GLY A 197 -5.39 -2.17 -16.49
N ASP A 198 -5.20 -3.32 -15.86
CA ASP A 198 -6.32 -4.18 -15.45
C ASP A 198 -7.25 -3.47 -14.46
N TRP A 199 -8.54 -3.83 -14.47
CA TRP A 199 -9.50 -3.31 -13.51
C TRP A 199 -9.15 -3.74 -12.08
N ALA A 200 -9.25 -2.80 -11.17
CA ALA A 200 -9.05 -2.98 -9.73
C ALA A 200 -10.30 -2.54 -8.97
N ILE A 201 -10.97 -3.49 -8.31
CA ILE A 201 -12.17 -3.23 -7.52
C ILE A 201 -11.85 -3.50 -6.06
N ALA A 202 -11.68 -2.46 -5.26
CA ALA A 202 -11.45 -2.61 -3.82
C ALA A 202 -12.77 -2.72 -3.08
N VAL A 203 -12.88 -3.73 -2.22
CA VAL A 203 -14.09 -3.99 -1.44
C VAL A 203 -13.75 -4.02 0.04
N GLY A 204 -14.60 -3.43 0.86
CA GLY A 204 -14.55 -3.50 2.32
C GLY A 204 -15.95 -3.52 2.92
N ASN A 205 -16.03 -3.76 4.22
CA ASN A 205 -17.29 -3.75 4.97
C ASN A 205 -17.14 -2.96 6.28
N PRO A 206 -16.93 -1.64 6.22
CA PRO A 206 -16.64 -0.83 7.40
C PRO A 206 -17.83 -0.72 8.37
N LEU A 207 -19.06 -0.82 7.88
CA LEU A 207 -20.27 -0.66 8.70
C LEU A 207 -20.94 -2.00 9.08
N GLY A 208 -20.51 -3.12 8.47
CA GLY A 208 -21.01 -4.47 8.79
C GLY A 208 -22.31 -4.87 8.10
N PHE A 209 -22.94 -3.99 7.32
CA PHE A 209 -24.19 -4.24 6.61
C PHE A 209 -24.01 -4.22 5.10
N ASP A 210 -23.37 -3.16 4.59
CA ASP A 210 -23.14 -2.96 3.17
C ASP A 210 -21.65 -2.88 2.84
N ASN A 211 -21.30 -3.44 1.68
CA ASN A 211 -19.96 -3.36 1.18
C ASN A 211 -19.69 -1.95 0.62
N THR A 212 -18.58 -1.36 1.02
CA THR A 212 -18.02 -0.19 0.37
C THR A 212 -17.17 -0.65 -0.80
N VAL A 213 -17.38 -0.07 -1.97
CA VAL A 213 -16.73 -0.44 -3.23
C VAL A 213 -16.09 0.77 -3.86
N THR A 214 -14.83 0.64 -4.26
CA THR A 214 -14.14 1.63 -5.08
C THR A 214 -13.57 0.96 -6.32
N LEU A 215 -13.55 1.69 -7.43
CA LEU A 215 -13.09 1.22 -8.73
C LEU A 215 -11.90 2.05 -9.19
N GLY A 216 -10.93 1.40 -9.75
CA GLY A 216 -9.75 1.96 -10.41
C GLY A 216 -9.09 0.93 -11.31
N ILE A 217 -7.80 1.11 -11.55
CA ILE A 217 -6.97 0.20 -12.33
C ILE A 217 -5.71 -0.17 -11.55
N ILE A 218 -5.04 -1.21 -12.02
CA ILE A 218 -3.69 -1.52 -11.57
C ILE A 218 -2.73 -0.51 -12.17
N SER A 219 -2.14 0.34 -11.34
CA SER A 219 -1.25 1.42 -11.77
C SER A 219 0.20 0.96 -11.92
N THR A 220 0.65 0.04 -11.05
CA THR A 220 2.01 -0.51 -11.07
C THR A 220 2.05 -1.83 -10.31
N LEU A 221 2.94 -2.72 -10.74
CA LEU A 221 3.26 -3.97 -10.07
C LEU A 221 4.64 -3.90 -9.42
N LYS A 222 4.87 -4.71 -8.37
CA LYS A 222 6.17 -4.84 -7.69
C LYS A 222 6.71 -3.51 -7.15
N ARG A 223 5.84 -2.69 -6.57
CA ARG A 223 6.28 -1.51 -5.85
C ARG A 223 6.79 -1.92 -4.47
N SER A 224 8.09 -1.91 -4.25
CA SER A 224 8.66 -2.35 -2.98
C SER A 224 8.26 -1.44 -1.82
N SER A 225 8.10 -2.02 -0.64
CA SER A 225 7.77 -1.28 0.59
C SER A 225 8.77 -0.16 0.89
N ALA A 226 10.05 -0.38 0.59
CA ALA A 226 11.10 0.63 0.75
C ALA A 226 10.90 1.85 -0.18
N GLN A 227 10.46 1.63 -1.45
CA GLN A 227 10.18 2.71 -2.41
C GLN A 227 9.00 3.58 -2.00
N VAL A 228 8.04 3.01 -1.26
CA VAL A 228 6.87 3.74 -0.75
C VAL A 228 7.07 4.29 0.67
N GLY A 229 8.30 4.19 1.20
CA GLY A 229 8.67 4.76 2.49
C GLY A 229 8.32 3.89 3.71
N ILE A 230 7.92 2.64 3.49
CA ILE A 230 7.55 1.67 4.54
C ILE A 230 8.72 0.73 4.76
N ARG A 231 9.61 1.10 5.66
CA ARG A 231 10.88 0.40 5.85
C ARG A 231 10.80 -0.85 6.74
N ASP A 232 9.73 -0.97 7.51
CA ASP A 232 9.45 -2.07 8.43
C ASP A 232 8.75 -3.26 7.77
N LYS A 233 8.24 -3.10 6.53
CA LYS A 233 7.61 -4.17 5.76
C LYS A 233 8.55 -4.71 4.68
N ARG A 234 8.32 -5.98 4.29
CA ARG A 234 9.08 -6.66 3.23
C ARG A 234 8.11 -7.23 2.21
N LEU A 235 7.60 -6.35 1.37
CA LEU A 235 6.60 -6.67 0.35
C LEU A 235 6.80 -5.85 -0.91
N ASP A 236 6.46 -6.48 -2.02
CA ASP A 236 6.21 -5.82 -3.29
C ASP A 236 4.69 -5.68 -3.43
N PHE A 237 4.20 -4.45 -3.42
CA PHE A 237 2.78 -4.16 -3.51
C PHE A 237 2.28 -4.08 -4.95
N ILE A 238 1.01 -4.41 -5.14
CA ILE A 238 0.21 -3.95 -6.27
C ILE A 238 -0.22 -2.52 -5.95
N GLN A 239 0.09 -1.57 -6.83
CA GLN A 239 -0.38 -0.19 -6.73
C GLN A 239 -1.64 -0.01 -7.58
N THR A 240 -2.63 0.69 -7.05
CA THR A 240 -3.90 1.00 -7.73
C THR A 240 -4.32 2.45 -7.43
N ASP A 241 -5.11 3.04 -8.31
CA ASP A 241 -5.81 4.31 -8.08
C ASP A 241 -7.23 4.12 -7.53
N ALA A 242 -7.70 2.86 -7.40
CA ALA A 242 -8.88 2.57 -6.60
C ALA A 242 -8.68 3.10 -5.18
N ALA A 243 -9.62 3.89 -4.66
CA ALA A 243 -9.47 4.54 -3.37
C ALA A 243 -9.39 3.51 -2.23
N ILE A 244 -8.23 3.45 -1.56
CA ILE A 244 -8.00 2.64 -0.36
C ILE A 244 -8.04 3.58 0.84
N ASN A 245 -8.99 3.35 1.75
CA ASN A 245 -9.25 4.19 2.92
C ASN A 245 -9.44 3.31 4.17
N PRO A 246 -9.36 3.90 5.38
CA PRO A 246 -9.77 3.20 6.59
C PRO A 246 -11.17 2.60 6.42
N GLY A 247 -11.28 1.29 6.65
CA GLY A 247 -12.52 0.53 6.49
C GLY A 247 -12.49 -0.48 5.34
N ASN A 248 -11.73 -0.28 4.23
CA ASN A 248 -11.51 -1.34 3.25
C ASN A 248 -10.15 -2.05 3.42
N SER A 249 -9.27 -1.57 4.32
CA SER A 249 -8.05 -2.27 4.71
C SER A 249 -8.35 -3.67 5.25
N GLY A 250 -7.61 -4.66 4.77
CA GLY A 250 -7.83 -6.08 5.03
C GLY A 250 -8.88 -6.74 4.14
N GLY A 251 -9.71 -5.95 3.46
CA GLY A 251 -10.65 -6.42 2.45
C GLY A 251 -9.98 -6.79 1.13
N PRO A 252 -10.69 -7.48 0.21
CA PRO A 252 -10.13 -7.93 -1.05
C PRO A 252 -10.02 -6.81 -2.09
N LEU A 253 -8.95 -6.86 -2.90
CA LEU A 253 -8.85 -6.23 -4.22
C LEU A 253 -9.22 -7.28 -5.26
N LEU A 254 -10.19 -6.97 -6.13
CA LEU A 254 -10.71 -7.88 -7.14
C LEU A 254 -10.29 -7.47 -8.55
N ASN A 255 -10.22 -8.46 -9.44
CA ASN A 255 -10.20 -8.24 -10.89
C ASN A 255 -11.64 -8.02 -11.43
N GLY A 256 -11.77 -7.75 -12.73
CA GLY A 256 -13.07 -7.57 -13.40
C GLY A 256 -13.98 -8.80 -13.38
N GLN A 257 -13.44 -9.99 -13.11
CA GLN A 257 -14.18 -11.26 -12.99
C GLN A 257 -14.66 -11.52 -11.55
N GLY A 258 -14.30 -10.64 -10.59
CA GLY A 258 -14.64 -10.80 -9.17
C GLY A 258 -13.80 -11.86 -8.47
N GLU A 259 -12.55 -12.06 -8.90
CA GLU A 259 -11.59 -12.90 -8.19
C GLU A 259 -10.63 -12.04 -7.40
N VAL A 260 -10.24 -12.49 -6.22
CA VAL A 260 -9.33 -11.75 -5.34
C VAL A 260 -7.91 -11.82 -5.92
N ILE A 261 -7.34 -10.67 -6.26
CA ILE A 261 -5.96 -10.52 -6.76
C ILE A 261 -5.03 -9.91 -5.72
N GLY A 262 -5.59 -9.32 -4.65
CA GLY A 262 -4.80 -8.73 -3.57
C GLY A 262 -5.62 -8.45 -2.32
N ILE A 263 -4.93 -7.97 -1.27
CA ILE A 263 -5.53 -7.53 0.00
C ILE A 263 -5.25 -6.03 0.13
N ASN A 264 -6.31 -5.24 0.22
CA ASN A 264 -6.20 -3.78 0.37
C ASN A 264 -5.44 -3.43 1.65
N THR A 265 -4.50 -2.49 1.56
CA THR A 265 -3.79 -2.00 2.74
C THR A 265 -3.63 -0.48 2.67
N ALA A 266 -4.19 0.23 3.67
CA ALA A 266 -4.13 1.69 3.75
C ALA A 266 -2.81 2.10 4.42
N ILE A 267 -1.79 2.35 3.60
CA ILE A 267 -0.43 2.57 4.08
C ILE A 267 -0.08 4.07 4.16
N ARG A 268 -0.67 4.91 3.31
CA ARG A 268 -0.37 6.35 3.24
C ARG A 268 -1.64 7.17 3.10
N PRO A 269 -2.20 7.65 4.22
CA PRO A 269 -3.43 8.46 4.21
C PRO A 269 -3.28 9.80 3.46
N ASP A 270 -2.06 10.29 3.32
CA ASP A 270 -1.69 11.58 2.71
C ASP A 270 -1.41 11.49 1.20
N ALA A 271 -1.43 10.29 0.60
CA ALA A 271 -1.20 10.09 -0.83
C ALA A 271 -2.52 9.88 -1.59
N MET A 272 -3.23 10.95 -1.93
CA MET A 272 -4.47 10.87 -2.72
C MET A 272 -4.23 10.21 -4.09
N GLY A 273 -5.08 9.25 -4.48
CA GLY A 273 -5.00 8.53 -5.75
C GLY A 273 -3.92 7.44 -5.81
N ILE A 274 -3.32 7.07 -4.66
CA ILE A 274 -2.35 5.98 -4.57
C ILE A 274 -2.80 5.00 -3.49
N GLY A 275 -3.35 3.87 -3.92
CA GLY A 275 -3.70 2.73 -3.08
C GLY A 275 -2.70 1.59 -3.24
N PHE A 276 -2.59 0.75 -2.23
CA PHE A 276 -1.73 -0.42 -2.23
C PHE A 276 -2.50 -1.68 -1.85
N ALA A 277 -2.10 -2.81 -2.44
CA ALA A 277 -2.61 -4.11 -2.05
C ALA A 277 -1.47 -5.13 -1.98
N ILE A 278 -1.57 -6.04 -1.03
CA ILE A 278 -0.67 -7.19 -0.89
C ILE A 278 -1.08 -8.22 -1.93
N PRO A 279 -0.16 -8.72 -2.80
CA PRO A 279 -0.49 -9.71 -3.83
C PRO A 279 -1.07 -11.00 -3.23
N ILE A 280 -2.16 -11.51 -3.85
CA ILE A 280 -2.88 -12.67 -3.31
C ILE A 280 -2.05 -13.95 -3.29
N ASP A 281 -1.12 -14.15 -4.23
CA ASP A 281 -0.28 -15.35 -4.24
C ASP A 281 0.70 -15.33 -3.06
N LYS A 282 1.23 -14.16 -2.68
CA LYS A 282 2.02 -14.01 -1.43
C LYS A 282 1.14 -14.26 -0.20
N ALA A 283 -0.07 -13.70 -0.19
CA ALA A 283 -1.01 -13.87 0.93
C ALA A 283 -1.40 -15.34 1.15
N LYS A 284 -1.63 -16.11 0.08
CA LYS A 284 -1.90 -17.56 0.15
C LYS A 284 -0.74 -18.33 0.83
N ALA A 285 0.50 -18.04 0.41
CA ALA A 285 1.70 -18.68 0.95
C ALA A 285 1.88 -18.38 2.44
N ILE A 286 1.70 -17.12 2.83
CA ILE A 286 1.78 -16.66 4.23
C ILE A 286 0.64 -17.25 5.06
N ALA A 287 -0.60 -17.23 4.57
CA ALA A 287 -1.76 -17.79 5.27
C ALA A 287 -1.59 -19.28 5.60
N ALA A 288 -1.04 -20.06 4.66
CA ALA A 288 -0.74 -21.48 4.88
C ALA A 288 0.29 -21.69 6.00
N GLN A 289 1.31 -20.83 6.12
CA GLN A 289 2.27 -20.88 7.21
C GLN A 289 1.64 -20.47 8.54
N LEU A 290 0.90 -19.34 8.55
CA LEU A 290 0.21 -18.85 9.75
C LEU A 290 -0.79 -19.88 10.29
N GLN A 291 -1.51 -20.58 9.40
CA GLN A 291 -2.45 -21.63 9.79
C GLN A 291 -1.75 -22.83 10.41
N ARG A 292 -0.60 -23.25 9.87
CA ARG A 292 0.13 -24.45 10.31
C ARG A 292 0.98 -24.20 11.55
N ASP A 293 1.73 -23.07 11.53
CA ASP A 293 2.83 -22.81 12.47
C ASP A 293 2.52 -21.65 13.43
N GLY A 294 1.43 -20.89 13.19
CA GLY A 294 1.05 -19.68 13.95
C GLY A 294 1.95 -18.47 13.67
N LYS A 295 3.03 -18.64 12.93
CA LYS A 295 4.01 -17.60 12.59
C LYS A 295 4.63 -17.83 11.22
N VAL A 296 5.25 -16.80 10.68
CA VAL A 296 6.06 -16.86 9.46
C VAL A 296 7.52 -16.66 9.83
N ALA A 297 8.36 -17.54 9.31
CA ALA A 297 9.79 -17.39 9.49
C ALA A 297 10.39 -16.57 8.36
N HIS A 298 10.99 -15.43 8.69
CA HIS A 298 11.65 -14.54 7.73
C HIS A 298 13.15 -14.70 7.79
N PRO A 299 13.79 -15.21 6.73
CA PRO A 299 15.25 -15.27 6.66
C PRO A 299 15.87 -13.87 6.72
N TYR A 300 17.01 -13.75 7.40
CA TYR A 300 17.62 -12.48 7.73
C TYR A 300 19.14 -12.58 7.70
N LEU A 301 19.81 -11.51 7.21
CA LEU A 301 21.28 -11.39 7.23
C LEU A 301 21.77 -10.36 8.23
N GLY A 302 21.06 -9.26 8.40
CA GLY A 302 21.44 -8.18 9.33
C GLY A 302 22.32 -7.11 8.74
N VAL A 303 21.98 -6.64 7.54
CA VAL A 303 22.62 -5.50 6.89
C VAL A 303 21.64 -4.38 6.62
N GLN A 304 22.04 -3.13 6.85
CA GLN A 304 21.40 -1.95 6.29
C GLN A 304 22.12 -1.59 5.00
N MET A 305 21.38 -1.48 3.92
CA MET A 305 21.94 -1.42 2.57
C MET A 305 21.26 -0.40 1.70
N LEU A 306 21.94 -0.01 0.63
CA LEU A 306 21.36 0.78 -0.45
C LEU A 306 21.80 0.22 -1.81
N THR A 307 21.01 0.46 -2.83
CA THR A 307 21.40 0.18 -4.21
C THR A 307 22.52 1.13 -4.62
N LEU A 308 23.66 0.57 -5.05
CA LEU A 308 24.80 1.33 -5.53
C LEU A 308 24.81 1.34 -7.06
N THR A 309 24.90 2.54 -7.62
CA THR A 309 25.17 2.76 -9.04
C THR A 309 26.47 3.55 -9.19
N PRO A 310 27.16 3.47 -10.35
CA PRO A 310 28.35 4.28 -10.61
C PRO A 310 28.12 5.79 -10.42
N ASP A 311 26.94 6.29 -10.84
CA ASP A 311 26.59 7.72 -10.71
C ASP A 311 26.46 8.12 -9.23
N LEU A 312 25.78 7.31 -8.41
CA LEU A 312 25.66 7.55 -6.98
C LEU A 312 27.02 7.51 -6.28
N ALA A 313 27.87 6.55 -6.64
CA ALA A 313 29.23 6.47 -6.13
C ALA A 313 30.05 7.70 -6.50
N LYS A 314 30.01 8.14 -7.77
CA LYS A 314 30.68 9.33 -8.26
C LYS A 314 30.20 10.59 -7.54
N GLN A 315 28.87 10.74 -7.37
CA GLN A 315 28.29 11.86 -6.61
C GLN A 315 28.83 11.89 -5.17
N ASN A 316 28.86 10.73 -4.48
CA ASN A 316 29.43 10.61 -3.14
C ASN A 316 30.92 10.98 -3.13
N ASN A 317 31.70 10.49 -4.11
CA ASN A 317 33.15 10.65 -4.16
C ASN A 317 33.57 12.09 -4.51
N THR A 318 32.72 12.86 -5.14
CA THR A 318 32.96 14.28 -5.45
C THR A 318 32.50 15.22 -4.33
N ASP A 319 31.72 14.75 -3.36
CA ASP A 319 31.34 15.53 -2.17
C ASP A 319 32.55 15.64 -1.21
N PRO A 320 33.11 16.83 -0.98
CA PRO A 320 34.23 17.02 -0.07
C PRO A 320 33.90 16.66 1.40
N ASN A 321 32.60 16.57 1.76
CA ASN A 321 32.16 16.18 3.10
C ASN A 321 31.92 14.67 3.22
N SER A 322 32.09 13.91 2.15
CA SER A 322 31.91 12.45 2.20
C SER A 322 33.01 11.79 3.03
N PRO A 323 32.67 11.01 4.07
CA PRO A 323 33.67 10.38 4.93
C PRO A 323 34.34 9.15 4.31
N ILE A 324 33.84 8.65 3.16
CA ILE A 324 34.30 7.42 2.53
C ILE A 324 34.27 7.52 1.00
N GLN A 325 35.26 6.91 0.37
CA GLN A 325 35.28 6.67 -1.08
C GLN A 325 34.56 5.35 -1.38
N ILE A 326 33.65 5.36 -2.35
CA ILE A 326 32.83 4.22 -2.74
C ILE A 326 33.26 3.78 -4.16
N PRO A 327 33.44 2.49 -4.44
CA PRO A 327 33.79 2.03 -5.80
C PRO A 327 32.63 2.34 -6.78
N GLU A 328 32.97 2.85 -7.96
CA GLU A 328 32.02 3.24 -9.01
C GLU A 328 31.54 2.02 -9.79
N ILE A 329 30.79 1.14 -9.12
CA ILE A 329 30.27 -0.12 -9.65
C ILE A 329 28.79 -0.31 -9.30
N ASN A 330 28.11 -1.19 -10.02
CA ASN A 330 26.76 -1.62 -9.64
C ASN A 330 26.84 -2.70 -8.54
N GLY A 331 25.94 -2.61 -7.56
CA GLY A 331 25.86 -3.60 -6.48
C GLY A 331 25.02 -3.11 -5.30
N VAL A 332 25.21 -3.74 -4.15
CA VAL A 332 24.54 -3.37 -2.92
C VAL A 332 25.55 -2.92 -1.88
N PHE A 333 25.53 -1.63 -1.58
CA PHE A 333 26.43 -1.02 -0.61
C PHE A 333 25.93 -1.27 0.82
N VAL A 334 26.81 -1.79 1.68
CA VAL A 334 26.54 -2.05 3.09
C VAL A 334 26.80 -0.78 3.90
N MET A 335 25.72 -0.10 4.32
CA MET A 335 25.79 1.11 5.14
C MET A 335 26.08 0.80 6.60
N ARG A 336 25.52 -0.31 7.11
CA ARG A 336 25.67 -0.76 8.48
C ARG A 336 25.46 -2.26 8.57
N VAL A 337 26.21 -2.90 9.46
CA VAL A 337 25.99 -4.30 9.86
C VAL A 337 25.40 -4.30 11.27
N VAL A 338 24.32 -5.08 11.46
CA VAL A 338 23.69 -5.21 12.78
C VAL A 338 24.58 -6.08 13.66
N PRO A 339 24.93 -5.64 14.89
CA PRO A 339 25.71 -6.45 15.81
C PRO A 339 25.05 -7.81 16.07
N ASN A 340 25.86 -8.84 16.25
CA ASN A 340 25.42 -10.22 16.51
C ASN A 340 24.53 -10.85 15.42
N SER A 341 24.54 -10.26 14.22
CA SER A 341 23.79 -10.77 13.07
C SER A 341 24.57 -11.84 12.30
N PRO A 342 23.91 -12.62 11.43
CA PRO A 342 24.56 -13.52 10.48
C PRO A 342 25.65 -12.87 9.64
N ALA A 343 25.37 -11.67 9.13
CA ALA A 343 26.34 -10.88 8.33
C ALA A 343 27.58 -10.48 9.16
N ALA A 344 27.37 -10.04 10.42
CA ALA A 344 28.48 -9.73 11.32
C ALA A 344 29.35 -10.95 11.59
N SER A 345 28.75 -12.10 11.88
CA SER A 345 29.44 -13.38 12.16
C SER A 345 30.21 -13.89 10.95
N ALA A 346 29.69 -13.64 9.73
CA ALA A 346 30.35 -14.01 8.48
C ALA A 346 31.45 -13.03 8.03
N GLY A 347 31.64 -11.91 8.75
CA GLY A 347 32.68 -10.95 8.47
C GLY A 347 32.33 -9.88 7.42
N ILE A 348 31.02 -9.67 7.12
CA ILE A 348 30.56 -8.49 6.37
C ILE A 348 30.89 -7.23 7.18
N ARG A 349 31.30 -6.19 6.48
CA ARG A 349 31.67 -4.91 7.09
C ARG A 349 30.95 -3.73 6.42
N ARG A 350 30.80 -2.65 7.16
CA ARG A 350 30.41 -1.36 6.57
C ARG A 350 31.39 -0.98 5.46
N GLY A 351 30.88 -0.55 4.31
CA GLY A 351 31.67 -0.19 3.14
C GLY A 351 31.87 -1.33 2.14
N ASP A 352 31.46 -2.56 2.45
CA ASP A 352 31.43 -3.65 1.47
C ASP A 352 30.37 -3.36 0.40
N VAL A 353 30.64 -3.78 -0.83
CA VAL A 353 29.65 -3.82 -1.91
C VAL A 353 29.36 -5.26 -2.27
N ILE A 354 28.12 -5.72 -2.02
CA ILE A 354 27.68 -7.06 -2.38
C ILE A 354 27.41 -7.09 -3.88
N LEU A 355 28.05 -8.03 -4.59
CA LEU A 355 28.02 -8.17 -6.05
C LEU A 355 27.25 -9.39 -6.51
N GLN A 356 27.30 -10.48 -5.74
CA GLN A 356 26.66 -11.76 -6.09
C GLN A 356 26.19 -12.50 -4.84
N VAL A 357 25.13 -13.29 -5.00
CA VAL A 357 24.63 -14.28 -4.05
C VAL A 357 24.45 -15.59 -4.79
N ASP A 358 25.08 -16.67 -4.31
CA ASP A 358 25.06 -18.01 -4.93
C ASP A 358 25.36 -17.99 -6.44
N GLY A 359 26.39 -17.17 -6.83
CA GLY A 359 26.83 -17.01 -8.20
C GLY A 359 25.94 -16.10 -9.08
N LYS A 360 24.79 -15.66 -8.61
CA LYS A 360 23.89 -14.75 -9.32
C LYS A 360 24.24 -13.31 -9.00
N ALA A 361 24.33 -12.46 -10.02
CA ALA A 361 24.60 -11.04 -9.84
C ALA A 361 23.48 -10.35 -9.06
N VAL A 362 23.86 -9.44 -8.16
CA VAL A 362 22.95 -8.60 -7.39
C VAL A 362 23.30 -7.14 -7.66
N THR A 363 22.38 -6.43 -8.28
CA THR A 363 22.57 -5.02 -8.70
C THR A 363 21.71 -4.04 -7.92
N SER A 364 20.77 -4.53 -7.08
CA SER A 364 19.93 -3.68 -6.25
C SER A 364 19.69 -4.28 -4.86
N ALA A 365 19.42 -3.41 -3.89
CA ALA A 365 19.05 -3.81 -2.53
C ALA A 365 17.80 -4.70 -2.51
N GLU A 366 16.83 -4.42 -3.39
CA GLU A 366 15.62 -5.22 -3.57
C GLU A 366 15.94 -6.65 -4.03
N GLN A 367 16.83 -6.82 -5.03
CA GLN A 367 17.26 -8.15 -5.45
C GLN A 367 17.92 -8.94 -4.31
N LEU A 368 18.78 -8.30 -3.52
CA LEU A 368 19.40 -8.95 -2.37
C LEU A 368 18.36 -9.36 -1.35
N GLN A 369 17.38 -8.48 -1.06
CA GLN A 369 16.28 -8.79 -0.14
C GLN A 369 15.49 -10.00 -0.61
N ASN A 370 15.12 -10.05 -1.90
CA ASN A 370 14.38 -11.16 -2.49
C ASN A 370 15.18 -12.48 -2.41
N PHE A 371 16.49 -12.46 -2.71
CA PHE A 371 17.34 -13.65 -2.54
C PHE A 371 17.38 -14.17 -1.11
N VAL A 372 17.39 -13.27 -0.14
CA VAL A 372 17.37 -13.64 1.28
C VAL A 372 16.00 -14.20 1.67
N GLU A 373 14.90 -13.56 1.25
CA GLU A 373 13.54 -14.01 1.55
C GLU A 373 13.19 -15.36 0.91
N ASP A 374 13.69 -15.63 -0.30
CA ASP A 374 13.49 -16.91 -1.01
C ASP A 374 14.37 -18.05 -0.43
N SER A 375 15.33 -17.72 0.44
CA SER A 375 16.17 -18.70 1.10
C SER A 375 15.42 -19.41 2.25
N ARG A 376 15.96 -20.55 2.70
CA ARG A 376 15.45 -21.22 3.90
C ARG A 376 16.17 -20.71 5.14
N LEU A 377 15.53 -20.77 6.30
CA LEU A 377 16.21 -20.56 7.58
C LEU A 377 17.39 -21.52 7.73
N GLY A 378 18.53 -20.98 8.16
CA GLY A 378 19.77 -21.75 8.32
C GLY A 378 20.49 -22.12 7.02
N GLN A 379 19.96 -21.72 5.85
CA GLN A 379 20.65 -21.88 4.57
C GLN A 379 21.94 -21.05 4.55
N VAL A 380 23.00 -21.61 3.99
CA VAL A 380 24.26 -20.92 3.79
C VAL A 380 24.26 -20.31 2.40
N LEU A 381 24.29 -18.97 2.32
CA LEU A 381 24.40 -18.21 1.09
C LEU A 381 25.87 -17.86 0.83
N GLN A 382 26.33 -18.06 -0.41
CA GLN A 382 27.66 -17.68 -0.85
C GLN A 382 27.62 -16.24 -1.40
N VAL A 383 28.16 -15.30 -0.63
CA VAL A 383 28.09 -13.87 -0.94
C VAL A 383 29.45 -13.36 -1.39
N LYS A 384 29.50 -12.80 -2.60
CA LYS A 384 30.71 -12.17 -3.13
C LYS A 384 30.64 -10.67 -2.88
N VAL A 385 31.64 -10.13 -2.19
CA VAL A 385 31.72 -8.71 -1.86
C VAL A 385 32.98 -8.07 -2.43
N GLN A 386 32.87 -6.81 -2.80
CA GLN A 386 33.99 -5.90 -3.05
C GLN A 386 34.29 -5.12 -1.78
N ARG A 387 35.50 -5.26 -1.26
CA ARG A 387 36.02 -4.54 -0.08
C ARG A 387 37.26 -3.73 -0.49
N GLY A 388 37.09 -2.44 -0.66
CA GLY A 388 38.12 -1.61 -1.29
C GLY A 388 38.44 -2.16 -2.69
N ASN A 389 39.71 -2.49 -2.93
CA ASN A 389 40.19 -3.04 -4.22
C ASN A 389 40.21 -4.58 -4.26
N LYS A 390 39.72 -5.26 -3.22
CA LYS A 390 39.74 -6.73 -3.13
C LYS A 390 38.33 -7.29 -3.21
N THR A 391 38.23 -8.44 -3.88
CA THR A 391 37.00 -9.22 -3.87
C THR A 391 37.16 -10.38 -2.88
N GLU A 392 36.16 -10.54 -2.00
CA GLU A 392 36.13 -11.63 -1.01
C GLU A 392 34.83 -12.46 -1.22
N GLN A 393 34.89 -13.74 -0.91
CA GLN A 393 33.74 -14.61 -0.87
C GLN A 393 33.47 -15.03 0.57
N LEU A 394 32.26 -14.79 1.03
CA LEU A 394 31.82 -15.01 2.40
C LEU A 394 30.64 -15.96 2.42
N SER A 395 30.65 -16.89 3.38
CA SER A 395 29.54 -17.83 3.61
C SER A 395 28.69 -17.31 4.75
N ILE A 396 27.43 -16.96 4.46
CA ILE A 396 26.51 -16.38 5.45
C ILE A 396 25.38 -17.35 5.69
N ARG A 397 25.22 -17.80 6.94
CA ARG A 397 24.06 -18.64 7.35
C ARG A 397 22.91 -17.73 7.74
N THR A 398 21.79 -17.83 7.02
CA THR A 398 20.56 -17.07 7.35
C THR A 398 20.04 -17.44 8.73
N ALA A 399 19.53 -16.45 9.47
CA ALA A 399 18.82 -16.62 10.73
C ALA A 399 17.39 -16.11 10.62
N GLU A 400 16.55 -16.40 11.60
CA GLU A 400 15.20 -15.83 11.68
C GLU A 400 15.29 -14.35 12.09
N LEU A 401 14.55 -13.49 11.40
CA LEU A 401 14.39 -12.09 11.79
C LEU A 401 13.66 -12.07 13.13
N GLN A 402 14.34 -11.60 14.19
CA GLN A 402 13.69 -11.37 15.47
C GLN A 402 13.03 -10.00 15.43
N ASN A 403 11.74 -9.92 15.69
CA ASN A 403 11.07 -8.64 15.88
C ASN A 403 11.75 -7.93 17.07
N ALA A 404 12.21 -6.70 16.85
CA ALA A 404 12.70 -5.88 17.95
C ALA A 404 11.52 -5.63 18.90
N SER A 405 11.58 -6.27 20.08
CA SER A 405 10.63 -6.13 21.19
C SER A 405 10.73 -4.73 21.77
#